data_c775a2255ec84622ae0a48b5f171b9ca
#
_entry.id   c775a2255ec84622ae0a48b5f171b9ca
#
_cell.length_a   1.000
_cell.length_b   1.000
_cell.length_c   1.000
_cell.angle_alpha   90.00
_cell.angle_beta   90.00
_cell.angle_gamma   90.00
#
_symmetry.space_group_name_H-M   'P 1'
#
loop_
_entity.id
_entity.type
_entity.pdbx_description
1 polymer ?
#
loop_
_entity_poly.entity_id
_entity_poly.type
_entity_poly.pdbx_seq_one_letter_code
_entity_poly.pdbx_strand_id
1 'polypeptide(L)'
;MDIQATTGKGFLHKSAEFVSPGHPDRTADGISALVVETHVRHNPAAHVAAETLLTSKGPIIMAGEITSAYHISPDGYKALARDYIRGLGWTKDFGYDPDKIEILVLYNSQSTDIAQGVEKGRKKIGAGDQGITTGYAIRKHWLPFNEDDLMPLPLVLARNTLFGIDQLRRTSKIGKVLKPDMKSEFIISYNSRG
;
A
#
# COMPACT_ATOMS: atom_id res chain seq x y z
N MET A 1 -6.98 0.59 -15.13
CA MET A 1 -8.23 0.95 -15.82
C MET A 1 -7.89 1.93 -16.92
N ASP A 2 -7.85 1.47 -18.17
CA ASP A 2 -7.48 2.34 -19.30
C ASP A 2 -8.71 3.17 -19.70
N ILE A 3 -8.74 4.43 -19.30
CA ILE A 3 -9.71 5.39 -19.83
C ILE A 3 -9.18 5.83 -21.20
N GLN A 4 -9.67 5.21 -22.26
CA GLN A 4 -9.43 5.68 -23.63
C GLN A 4 -10.39 6.85 -23.90
N ALA A 5 -9.91 8.08 -23.72
CA ALA A 5 -10.59 9.26 -24.25
C ALA A 5 -10.00 9.58 -25.61
N THR A 6 -10.70 9.23 -26.69
CA THR A 6 -10.37 9.72 -28.06
C THR A 6 -10.89 11.14 -28.19
N THR A 7 -10.00 12.13 -28.17
CA THR A 7 -10.35 13.48 -28.64
C THR A 7 -10.23 13.49 -30.17
N GLY A 8 -11.14 14.18 -30.86
CA GLY A 8 -11.36 14.14 -32.33
C GLY A 8 -10.22 14.61 -33.24
N LYS A 9 -8.95 14.46 -32.85
CA LYS A 9 -7.75 14.79 -33.63
C LYS A 9 -6.71 13.66 -33.69
N GLY A 10 -7.08 12.40 -33.45
CA GLY A 10 -6.16 11.28 -33.60
C GLY A 10 -5.09 11.15 -32.49
N PHE A 11 -5.34 11.73 -31.30
CA PHE A 11 -4.51 11.54 -30.12
C PHE A 11 -5.15 10.53 -29.17
N LEU A 12 -4.32 9.62 -28.66
CA LEU A 12 -4.66 8.73 -27.57
C LEU A 12 -4.06 9.30 -26.27
N HIS A 13 -4.90 9.56 -25.26
CA HIS A 13 -4.44 9.97 -23.96
C HIS A 13 -4.43 8.77 -23.00
N LYS A 14 -3.32 8.60 -22.30
CA LYS A 14 -3.18 7.62 -21.21
C LYS A 14 -2.74 8.35 -19.95
N SER A 15 -3.40 8.08 -18.82
CA SER A 15 -3.01 8.60 -17.52
C SER A 15 -2.67 7.49 -16.57
N ALA A 16 -1.84 7.83 -15.59
CA ALA A 16 -1.62 7.02 -14.40
C ALA A 16 -1.29 7.92 -13.22
N GLU A 17 -1.72 7.51 -12.07
CA GLU A 17 -1.38 8.16 -10.80
C GLU A 17 -0.55 7.25 -9.91
N PHE A 18 0.18 7.86 -9.00
CA PHE A 18 0.93 7.17 -7.98
C PHE A 18 0.80 7.92 -6.65
N VAL A 19 0.75 7.19 -5.54
CA VAL A 19 0.65 7.76 -4.20
C VAL A 19 1.89 7.44 -3.38
N SER A 20 2.28 8.38 -2.52
CA SER A 20 3.44 8.22 -1.64
C SER A 20 3.17 7.19 -0.53
N PRO A 21 4.22 6.66 0.14
CA PRO A 21 4.05 5.75 1.27
C PRO A 21 3.20 6.33 2.42
N GLY A 22 3.18 7.65 2.59
CA GLY A 22 2.39 8.32 3.62
C GLY A 22 0.94 8.65 3.22
N HIS A 23 0.52 8.31 2.00
CA HIS A 23 -0.89 8.40 1.61
C HIS A 23 -1.74 7.44 2.46
N PRO A 24 -2.98 7.81 2.84
CA PRO A 24 -3.81 6.98 3.72
C PRO A 24 -3.95 5.54 3.27
N ASP A 25 -4.27 5.29 1.99
CA ASP A 25 -4.44 3.94 1.46
C ASP A 25 -3.15 3.10 1.59
N ARG A 26 -1.99 3.71 1.26
CA ARG A 26 -0.70 3.03 1.38
C ARG A 26 -0.28 2.83 2.82
N THR A 27 -0.66 3.75 3.70
CA THR A 27 -0.43 3.62 5.14
C THR A 27 -1.28 2.48 5.72
N ALA A 28 -2.53 2.36 5.31
CA ALA A 28 -3.41 1.26 5.72
C ALA A 28 -2.85 -0.11 5.28
N ASP A 29 -2.53 -0.24 3.99
CA ASP A 29 -1.89 -1.44 3.44
C ASP A 29 -0.59 -1.80 4.17
N GLY A 30 0.24 -0.79 4.44
CA GLY A 30 1.52 -0.99 5.10
C GLY A 30 1.38 -1.46 6.55
N ILE A 31 0.39 -0.96 7.29
CA ILE A 31 0.10 -1.45 8.65
C ILE A 31 -0.39 -2.90 8.59
N SER A 32 -1.32 -3.22 7.69
CA SER A 32 -1.81 -4.59 7.51
C SER A 32 -0.67 -5.55 7.12
N ALA A 33 0.18 -5.15 6.17
CA ALA A 33 1.35 -5.93 5.77
C ALA A 33 2.34 -6.15 6.92
N LEU A 34 2.57 -5.14 7.77
CA LEU A 34 3.43 -5.24 8.94
C LEU A 34 2.89 -6.24 9.97
N VAL A 35 1.57 -6.28 10.18
CA VAL A 35 0.93 -7.28 11.04
C VAL A 35 1.16 -8.69 10.50
N VAL A 36 0.93 -8.90 9.20
CA VAL A 36 1.20 -10.19 8.53
C VAL A 36 2.66 -10.57 8.68
N GLU A 37 3.58 -9.67 8.33
CA GLU A 37 5.03 -9.91 8.42
C GLU A 37 5.46 -10.29 9.84
N THR A 38 4.94 -9.58 10.85
CA THR A 38 5.30 -9.82 12.25
C THR A 38 4.87 -11.22 12.69
N HIS A 39 3.66 -11.63 12.35
CA HIS A 39 3.18 -12.98 12.70
C HIS A 39 3.93 -14.06 11.95
N VAL A 40 4.07 -13.95 10.62
CA VAL A 40 4.71 -14.97 9.79
C VAL A 40 6.20 -15.12 10.13
N ARG A 41 6.87 -14.04 10.49
CA ARG A 41 8.28 -14.08 10.94
C ARG A 41 8.48 -14.94 12.19
N HIS A 42 7.55 -14.89 13.14
CA HIS A 42 7.63 -15.62 14.41
C HIS A 42 6.91 -16.97 14.36
N ASN A 43 5.92 -17.11 13.52
CA ASN A 43 5.16 -18.33 13.27
C ASN A 43 4.84 -18.47 11.78
N PRO A 44 5.70 -19.16 11.00
CA PRO A 44 5.47 -19.35 9.55
C PRO A 44 4.14 -20.06 9.20
N ALA A 45 3.53 -20.74 10.16
CA ALA A 45 2.22 -21.38 10.00
C ALA A 45 1.05 -20.47 10.43
N ALA A 46 1.28 -19.18 10.70
CA ALA A 46 0.22 -18.26 11.05
C ALA A 46 -0.74 -18.02 9.88
N HIS A 47 -2.03 -17.95 10.20
CA HIS A 47 -3.09 -17.52 9.29
C HIS A 47 -3.48 -16.10 9.71
N VAL A 48 -3.27 -15.14 8.84
CA VAL A 48 -3.43 -13.70 9.16
C VAL A 48 -4.25 -13.04 8.06
N ALA A 49 -5.45 -12.61 8.40
CA ALA A 49 -6.31 -11.75 7.60
C ALA A 49 -6.45 -10.43 8.34
N ALA A 50 -5.48 -9.54 8.17
CA ALA A 50 -5.41 -8.25 8.85
C ALA A 50 -5.80 -7.13 7.91
N GLU A 51 -6.82 -6.38 8.30
CA GLU A 51 -7.31 -5.20 7.60
C GLU A 51 -7.09 -3.94 8.44
N THR A 52 -6.83 -2.84 7.77
CA THR A 52 -6.64 -1.53 8.42
C THR A 52 -7.44 -0.47 7.68
N LEU A 53 -8.21 0.32 8.42
CA LEU A 53 -8.93 1.47 7.92
C LEU A 53 -8.39 2.73 8.59
N LEU A 54 -7.93 3.69 7.79
CA LEU A 54 -7.60 5.03 8.25
C LEU A 54 -8.76 5.97 8.01
N THR A 55 -9.07 6.79 9.01
CA THR A 55 -10.07 7.86 8.90
C THR A 55 -9.39 9.22 9.01
N SER A 56 -9.94 10.24 8.36
CA SER A 56 -9.31 11.57 8.34
C SER A 56 -9.31 12.30 9.69
N LYS A 57 -10.25 11.97 10.57
CA LYS A 57 -10.43 12.64 11.87
C LYS A 57 -10.82 11.69 12.99
N GLY A 58 -10.97 10.42 12.70
CA GLY A 58 -11.35 9.40 13.66
C GLY A 58 -10.20 8.44 13.96
N PRO A 59 -10.50 7.31 14.62
CA PRO A 59 -9.50 6.32 14.95
C PRO A 59 -8.97 5.59 13.70
N ILE A 60 -7.78 5.02 13.84
CA ILE A 60 -7.34 3.91 12.99
C ILE A 60 -8.06 2.66 13.49
N ILE A 61 -8.65 1.91 12.60
CA ILE A 61 -9.29 0.64 12.92
C ILE A 61 -8.44 -0.48 12.34
N MET A 62 -7.95 -1.36 13.20
CA MET A 62 -7.23 -2.58 12.85
C MET A 62 -8.14 -3.75 13.19
N ALA A 63 -8.63 -4.48 12.22
CA ALA A 63 -9.61 -5.54 12.40
C ALA A 63 -9.28 -6.76 11.55
N GLY A 64 -9.92 -7.89 11.85
CA GLY A 64 -9.77 -9.10 11.07
C GLY A 64 -9.58 -10.35 11.93
N GLU A 65 -9.03 -11.39 11.32
CA GLU A 65 -8.89 -12.70 11.93
C GLU A 65 -7.42 -13.15 11.92
N ILE A 66 -6.91 -13.55 13.09
CA ILE A 66 -5.53 -13.99 13.26
C ILE A 66 -5.51 -15.29 14.06
N THR A 67 -4.97 -16.34 13.46
CA THR A 67 -4.65 -17.61 14.14
C THR A 67 -3.15 -17.81 14.10
N SER A 68 -2.49 -17.67 15.23
CA SER A 68 -1.03 -17.75 15.34
C SER A 68 -0.61 -18.26 16.73
N ALA A 69 0.45 -19.02 16.78
CA ALA A 69 1.10 -19.37 18.05
C ALA A 69 1.90 -18.18 18.64
N TYR A 70 2.18 -17.17 17.83
CA TYR A 70 2.77 -15.92 18.31
C TYR A 70 1.68 -14.91 18.66
N HIS A 71 1.65 -14.48 19.91
CA HIS A 71 0.62 -13.59 20.43
C HIS A 71 1.15 -12.17 20.59
N ILE A 72 0.39 -11.21 20.08
CA ILE A 72 0.64 -9.79 20.23
C ILE A 72 -0.55 -9.20 21.01
N SER A 73 -0.28 -8.43 22.06
CA SER A 73 -1.33 -7.73 22.79
C SER A 73 -1.95 -6.60 21.96
N PRO A 74 -3.18 -6.15 22.26
CA PRO A 74 -3.76 -4.98 21.60
C PRO A 74 -2.84 -3.74 21.63
N ASP A 75 -2.15 -3.52 22.75
CA ASP A 75 -1.19 -2.40 22.85
C ASP A 75 0.08 -2.63 22.01
N GLY A 76 0.49 -3.88 21.81
CA GLY A 76 1.57 -4.23 20.89
C GLY A 76 1.20 -3.88 19.44
N TYR A 77 -0.01 -4.19 18.99
CA TYR A 77 -0.49 -3.80 17.66
C TYR A 77 -0.56 -2.28 17.51
N LYS A 78 -1.04 -1.56 18.54
CA LYS A 78 -1.04 -0.08 18.52
C LYS A 78 0.38 0.49 18.41
N ALA A 79 1.34 -0.12 19.11
CA ALA A 79 2.74 0.29 19.04
C ALA A 79 3.31 0.08 17.62
N LEU A 80 3.07 -1.09 17.01
CA LEU A 80 3.48 -1.37 15.62
C LEU A 80 2.94 -0.32 14.65
N ALA A 81 1.65 0.00 14.73
CA ALA A 81 1.02 0.99 13.86
C ALA A 81 1.62 2.40 14.07
N ARG A 82 1.84 2.82 15.33
CA ARG A 82 2.44 4.11 15.64
C ARG A 82 3.86 4.23 15.12
N ASP A 83 4.66 3.19 15.31
CA ASP A 83 6.06 3.16 14.84
C ASP A 83 6.12 3.22 13.32
N TYR A 84 5.24 2.49 12.63
CA TYR A 84 5.13 2.55 11.18
C TYR A 84 4.80 3.97 10.70
N ILE A 85 3.79 4.61 11.29
CA ILE A 85 3.38 5.98 10.94
C ILE A 85 4.50 6.99 11.20
N ARG A 86 5.24 6.88 12.31
CA ARG A 86 6.43 7.70 12.57
C ARG A 86 7.51 7.49 11.51
N GLY A 87 7.76 6.24 11.12
CA GLY A 87 8.72 5.89 10.06
C GLY A 87 8.38 6.51 8.70
N LEU A 88 7.11 6.75 8.42
CA LEU A 88 6.67 7.49 7.23
C LEU A 88 6.98 9.00 7.32
N GLY A 89 7.26 9.52 8.51
CA GLY A 89 7.57 10.93 8.77
C GLY A 89 6.36 11.76 9.18
N TRP A 90 5.27 11.14 9.61
CA TRP A 90 4.15 11.84 10.21
C TRP A 90 4.53 12.35 11.61
N THR A 91 4.15 13.58 11.91
CA THR A 91 4.43 14.25 13.18
C THR A 91 3.26 15.15 13.61
N LYS A 92 3.24 15.54 14.87
CA LYS A 92 2.27 16.51 15.39
C LYS A 92 2.23 17.83 14.61
N ASP A 93 3.37 18.28 14.08
CA ASP A 93 3.49 19.54 13.34
C ASP A 93 2.76 19.48 11.99
N PHE A 94 2.56 18.27 11.45
CA PHE A 94 1.74 18.02 10.26
C PHE A 94 0.26 17.79 10.56
N GLY A 95 -0.14 17.86 11.84
CA GLY A 95 -1.52 17.67 12.28
C GLY A 95 -1.94 16.21 12.44
N TYR A 96 -0.97 15.29 12.39
CA TYR A 96 -1.19 13.85 12.56
C TYR A 96 -0.18 13.31 13.57
N ASP A 97 -0.54 13.38 14.86
CA ASP A 97 0.32 12.97 15.96
C ASP A 97 0.23 11.46 16.21
N PRO A 98 1.26 10.67 15.86
CA PRO A 98 1.22 9.22 16.05
C PRO A 98 1.00 8.80 17.50
N ASP A 99 1.37 9.63 18.47
CA ASP A 99 1.25 9.30 19.89
C ASP A 99 -0.16 9.52 20.44
N LYS A 100 -0.93 10.41 19.79
CA LYS A 100 -2.29 10.78 20.24
C LYS A 100 -3.39 10.17 19.41
N ILE A 101 -3.07 9.60 18.24
CA ILE A 101 -4.09 9.02 17.40
C ILE A 101 -4.75 7.83 18.12
N GLU A 102 -6.06 7.81 18.11
CA GLU A 102 -6.81 6.67 18.62
C GLU A 102 -6.63 5.46 17.67
N ILE A 103 -6.37 4.29 18.24
CA ILE A 103 -6.25 3.05 17.47
C ILE A 103 -7.14 2.00 18.14
N LEU A 104 -8.12 1.52 17.39
CA LEU A 104 -8.98 0.42 17.78
C LEU A 104 -8.40 -0.88 17.20
N VAL A 105 -8.23 -1.88 18.05
CA VAL A 105 -7.73 -3.20 17.65
C VAL A 105 -8.84 -4.22 17.90
N LEU A 106 -9.35 -4.80 16.81
CA LEU A 106 -10.52 -5.67 16.76
C LEU A 106 -10.18 -7.00 16.07
N TYR A 107 -9.02 -7.59 16.42
CA TYR A 107 -8.65 -8.90 15.90
C TYR A 107 -9.29 -10.02 16.70
N ASN A 108 -9.82 -11.01 15.99
CA ASN A 108 -10.38 -12.23 16.55
C ASN A 108 -9.59 -13.46 16.03
N SER A 109 -9.79 -14.62 16.65
CA SER A 109 -9.32 -15.89 16.08
C SER A 109 -10.16 -16.26 14.85
N GLN A 110 -9.52 -16.88 13.85
CA GLN A 110 -10.20 -17.36 12.66
C GLN A 110 -11.30 -18.38 13.02
N SER A 111 -12.42 -18.34 12.30
CA SER A 111 -13.50 -19.30 12.46
C SER A 111 -13.01 -20.72 12.15
N THR A 112 -13.48 -21.70 12.94
CA THR A 112 -13.14 -23.14 12.76
C THR A 112 -13.59 -23.68 11.42
N ASP A 113 -14.66 -23.17 10.83
CA ASP A 113 -15.20 -23.60 9.54
C ASP A 113 -14.28 -23.19 8.39
N ILE A 114 -13.72 -21.98 8.44
CA ILE A 114 -12.74 -21.50 7.44
C ILE A 114 -11.44 -22.29 7.57
N ALA A 115 -10.98 -22.55 8.79
CA ALA A 115 -9.78 -23.33 9.03
C ALA A 115 -9.86 -24.74 8.44
N GLN A 116 -11.01 -25.44 8.56
CA GLN A 116 -11.24 -26.75 7.97
C GLN A 116 -11.21 -26.71 6.43
N GLY A 117 -11.67 -25.62 5.80
CA GLY A 117 -11.62 -25.42 4.36
C GLY A 117 -10.21 -25.22 3.80
N VAL A 118 -9.32 -24.60 4.57
CA VAL A 118 -7.93 -24.31 4.20
C VAL A 118 -6.99 -25.49 4.48
N GLU A 119 -7.20 -26.22 5.58
CA GLU A 119 -6.39 -27.38 5.99
C GLU A 119 -6.84 -28.68 5.35
N LYS A 120 -6.69 -28.83 4.06
CA LYS A 120 -6.90 -30.11 3.35
C LYS A 120 -5.70 -31.06 3.49
N GLY A 121 -5.44 -31.51 4.73
CA GLY A 121 -4.38 -32.47 5.05
C GLY A 121 -2.98 -31.84 5.17
N ARG A 122 -2.06 -32.55 5.84
CA ARG A 122 -0.70 -32.08 6.23
C ARG A 122 0.23 -31.60 5.09
N LYS A 123 -0.18 -31.65 3.82
CA LYS A 123 0.68 -31.33 2.66
C LYS A 123 0.11 -30.33 1.66
N LYS A 124 -1.12 -29.87 1.79
CA LYS A 124 -1.72 -28.90 0.86
C LYS A 124 -2.50 -27.86 1.63
N ILE A 125 -1.95 -26.65 1.69
CA ILE A 125 -2.65 -25.46 2.18
C ILE A 125 -3.48 -24.94 1.00
N GLY A 126 -4.79 -24.78 1.17
CA GLY A 126 -5.69 -24.16 0.22
C GLY A 126 -5.62 -22.63 0.30
N ALA A 127 -6.25 -21.96 -0.66
CA ALA A 127 -6.45 -20.52 -0.59
C ALA A 127 -7.41 -20.16 0.55
N GLY A 128 -7.08 -19.17 1.35
CA GLY A 128 -7.94 -18.69 2.45
C GLY A 128 -9.04 -17.74 1.96
N ASP A 129 -8.93 -17.21 0.74
CA ASP A 129 -9.90 -16.29 0.14
C ASP A 129 -9.87 -16.37 -1.38
N GLN A 130 -10.83 -15.70 -2.02
CA GLN A 130 -10.85 -15.49 -3.47
C GLN A 130 -9.72 -14.54 -3.86
N GLY A 131 -9.20 -14.69 -5.07
CA GLY A 131 -8.21 -13.80 -5.62
C GLY A 131 -8.29 -13.67 -7.13
N ILE A 132 -8.21 -12.43 -7.61
CA ILE A 132 -8.04 -12.12 -9.03
C ILE A 132 -6.78 -11.28 -9.16
N THR A 133 -5.83 -11.75 -9.96
CA THR A 133 -4.64 -10.97 -10.30
C THR A 133 -4.74 -10.50 -11.74
N THR A 134 -4.46 -9.23 -11.96
CA THR A 134 -4.35 -8.65 -13.31
C THR A 134 -2.91 -8.19 -13.53
N GLY A 135 -2.42 -8.36 -14.74
CA GLY A 135 -1.10 -7.91 -15.13
C GLY A 135 -1.17 -7.08 -16.41
N TYR A 136 -0.34 -6.07 -16.49
CA TYR A 136 -0.16 -5.26 -17.68
C TYR A 136 1.32 -4.94 -17.88
N ALA A 137 1.83 -5.20 -19.08
CA ALA A 137 3.19 -4.87 -19.45
C ALA A 137 3.22 -4.26 -20.86
N ILE A 138 4.08 -3.28 -21.09
CA ILE A 138 4.24 -2.63 -22.38
C ILE A 138 5.71 -2.53 -22.74
N ARG A 139 6.07 -2.92 -23.95
CA ARG A 139 7.41 -2.72 -24.48
C ARG A 139 7.57 -1.27 -24.97
N LYS A 140 8.57 -0.57 -24.46
CA LYS A 140 8.89 0.82 -24.82
C LYS A 140 10.07 0.82 -25.77
N HIS A 141 9.94 1.47 -26.93
CA HIS A 141 10.99 1.51 -27.94
C HIS A 141 11.73 2.86 -28.02
N TRP A 142 11.30 3.88 -27.25
CA TRP A 142 11.64 5.27 -27.53
C TRP A 142 11.98 6.14 -26.30
N LEU A 143 12.28 5.53 -25.16
CA LEU A 143 12.70 6.27 -23.97
C LEU A 143 14.08 5.82 -23.48
N PRO A 144 14.92 6.76 -23.01
CA PRO A 144 16.24 6.46 -22.43
C PRO A 144 16.15 5.89 -21.01
N PHE A 145 14.98 5.37 -20.60
CA PHE A 145 14.78 4.66 -19.33
C PHE A 145 15.12 3.18 -19.55
N ASN A 146 15.59 2.51 -18.52
CA ASN A 146 16.03 1.12 -18.53
C ASN A 146 15.17 0.26 -19.48
N GLU A 147 15.81 -0.41 -20.42
CA GLU A 147 15.18 -1.27 -21.42
C GLU A 147 14.30 -2.36 -20.79
N ASP A 148 14.56 -2.71 -19.53
CA ASP A 148 13.84 -3.74 -18.77
C ASP A 148 12.57 -3.23 -18.06
N ASP A 149 12.28 -1.92 -18.09
CA ASP A 149 11.07 -1.39 -17.45
C ASP A 149 9.85 -1.56 -18.37
N LEU A 150 9.05 -2.59 -18.10
CA LEU A 150 7.82 -2.91 -18.80
C LEU A 150 6.60 -2.11 -18.32
N MET A 151 6.77 -1.19 -17.40
CA MET A 151 5.67 -0.37 -16.87
C MET A 151 5.26 0.73 -17.87
N PRO A 152 3.96 1.10 -17.92
CA PRO A 152 3.47 2.22 -18.70
C PRO A 152 4.19 3.53 -18.37
N LEU A 153 4.51 4.33 -19.38
CA LEU A 153 5.22 5.61 -19.20
C LEU A 153 4.56 6.54 -18.17
N PRO A 154 3.23 6.80 -18.20
CA PRO A 154 2.60 7.66 -17.20
C PRO A 154 2.86 7.18 -15.77
N LEU A 155 2.81 5.86 -15.55
CA LEU A 155 3.03 5.27 -14.23
C LEU A 155 4.49 5.41 -13.78
N VAL A 156 5.45 5.20 -14.69
CA VAL A 156 6.89 5.40 -14.40
C VAL A 156 7.17 6.84 -14.01
N LEU A 157 6.62 7.81 -14.75
CA LEU A 157 6.79 9.23 -14.44
C LEU A 157 6.15 9.60 -13.11
N ALA A 158 4.92 9.15 -12.85
CA ALA A 158 4.24 9.40 -11.60
C ALA A 158 5.03 8.84 -10.41
N ARG A 159 5.44 7.57 -10.48
CA ARG A 159 6.24 6.90 -9.46
C ARG A 159 7.57 7.61 -9.19
N ASN A 160 8.35 7.86 -10.24
CA ASN A 160 9.70 8.41 -10.09
C ASN A 160 9.68 9.85 -9.58
N THR A 161 8.68 10.64 -9.98
CA THR A 161 8.46 11.99 -9.45
C THR A 161 8.21 11.94 -7.95
N LEU A 162 7.32 11.09 -7.48
CA LEU A 162 7.05 10.97 -6.04
C LEU A 162 8.23 10.42 -5.25
N PHE A 163 8.97 9.46 -5.78
CA PHE A 163 10.18 8.96 -5.11
C PHE A 163 11.23 10.06 -4.96
N GLY A 164 11.45 10.87 -6.02
CA GLY A 164 12.36 12.01 -5.96
C GLY A 164 11.91 13.05 -4.92
N ILE A 165 10.62 13.39 -4.89
CA ILE A 165 10.07 14.34 -3.92
C ILE A 165 10.16 13.78 -2.49
N ASP A 166 9.83 12.50 -2.26
CA ASP A 166 9.94 11.89 -0.93
C ASP A 166 11.38 11.83 -0.44
N GLN A 167 12.34 11.55 -1.33
CA GLN A 167 13.76 11.62 -1.01
C GLN A 167 14.19 13.04 -0.61
N LEU A 168 13.79 14.06 -1.38
CA LEU A 168 14.05 15.46 -1.03
C LEU A 168 13.40 15.84 0.31
N ARG A 169 12.18 15.41 0.56
CA ARG A 169 11.47 15.60 1.83
C ARG A 169 12.26 15.04 3.01
N ARG A 170 12.85 13.86 2.85
CA ARG A 170 13.62 13.20 3.93
C ARG A 170 15.02 13.76 4.13
N THR A 171 15.63 14.35 3.10
CA THR A 171 17.05 14.71 3.11
C THR A 171 17.32 16.21 3.09
N SER A 172 16.28 17.04 2.93
CA SER A 172 16.46 18.49 2.78
C SER A 172 15.54 19.32 3.68
N LYS A 173 15.75 20.62 3.72
CA LYS A 173 14.95 21.56 4.50
C LYS A 173 13.48 21.64 4.08
N ILE A 174 13.16 21.25 2.85
CA ILE A 174 11.79 21.25 2.33
C ILE A 174 10.90 20.24 3.09
N GLY A 175 11.49 19.23 3.72
CA GLY A 175 10.79 18.28 4.58
C GLY A 175 10.08 18.88 5.78
N LYS A 176 10.40 20.15 6.13
CA LYS A 176 9.67 20.87 7.18
C LYS A 176 8.29 21.35 6.75
N VAL A 177 8.02 21.42 5.45
CA VAL A 177 6.76 21.90 4.87
C VAL A 177 6.02 20.84 4.05
N LEU A 178 6.74 19.88 3.49
CA LEU A 178 6.14 18.77 2.73
C LEU A 178 5.70 17.64 3.65
N LYS A 179 4.40 17.36 3.63
CA LYS A 179 3.82 16.22 4.37
C LYS A 179 4.17 14.90 3.69
N PRO A 180 4.11 13.78 4.42
CA PRO A 180 4.30 12.45 3.84
C PRO A 180 3.20 12.03 2.85
N ASP A 181 2.02 12.62 2.94
CA ASP A 181 0.90 12.34 2.03
C ASP A 181 1.05 13.17 0.75
N MET A 182 1.34 12.48 -0.33
CA MET A 182 1.52 13.09 -1.66
C MET A 182 0.94 12.17 -2.73
N LYS A 183 0.49 12.79 -3.82
CA LYS A 183 -0.01 12.12 -5.02
C LYS A 183 0.54 12.80 -6.26
N SER A 184 0.85 12.03 -7.27
CA SER A 184 1.22 12.52 -8.60
C SER A 184 0.36 11.85 -9.66
N GLU A 185 0.04 12.58 -10.71
CA GLU A 185 -0.64 12.07 -11.89
C GLU A 185 0.08 12.58 -13.15
N PHE A 186 0.22 11.71 -14.14
CA PHE A 186 0.74 12.06 -15.45
C PHE A 186 -0.25 11.62 -16.52
N ILE A 187 -0.54 12.55 -17.45
CA ILE A 187 -1.34 12.31 -18.63
C ILE A 187 -0.42 12.45 -19.84
N ILE A 188 -0.28 11.39 -20.62
CA ILE A 188 0.56 11.37 -21.83
C ILE A 188 -0.33 11.29 -23.04
N SER A 189 -0.10 12.20 -23.99
CA SER A 189 -0.78 12.24 -25.28
C SER A 189 0.10 11.58 -26.34
N TYR A 190 -0.40 10.54 -26.95
CA TYR A 190 0.26 9.84 -28.06
C TYR A 190 -0.40 10.28 -29.38
N ASN A 191 0.39 10.64 -30.37
CA ASN A 191 -0.10 10.89 -31.73
C ASN A 191 -0.19 9.56 -32.51
N SER A 192 -0.68 9.63 -33.77
CA SER A 192 -0.86 8.45 -34.62
C SER A 192 0.45 7.71 -34.98
N ARG A 193 1.61 8.26 -34.62
CA ARG A 193 2.93 7.64 -34.86
C ARG A 193 3.52 7.01 -33.57
N GLY A 194 2.83 7.04 -32.43
CA GLY A 194 3.26 6.54 -31.13
C GLY A 194 3.89 7.58 -30.25
#